data_528262df3d223b1b33b3aa9e91946fee
#
_entry.id   528262df3d223b1b33b3aa9e91946fee
#
_cell.length_a   1.000
_cell.length_b   1.000
_cell.length_c   1.000
_cell.angle_alpha   90.00
_cell.angle_beta   90.00
_cell.angle_gamma   90.00
#
_symmetry.space_group_name_H-M   'P 1'
#
loop_
_entity.id
_entity.type
_entity.pdbx_description
1 polymer ?
#
loop_
_entity_poly.entity_id
_entity_poly.type
_entity_poly.pdbx_seq_one_letter_code
_entity_poly.pdbx_strand_id
1 'polypeptide(L)'
;MIATKKLPKTQLQDGIIDVLQVTPITLTTGGWSLVSGLYEYTYSNANILSTSIVDVIPDNSTIAIVKAADIMPSTSSAAGSVKIYATNLPTASIIVTFNIYN
;
A
#
# COMPACT_ATOMS: atom_id res chain seq x y z
N MET A 1 14.33 0.26 9.11
CA MET A 1 13.87 -1.12 9.35
C MET A 1 12.37 -1.21 9.17
N ILE A 2 11.90 -2.23 8.49
CA ILE A 2 10.48 -2.44 8.31
C ILE A 2 9.94 -3.24 9.49
N ALA A 3 8.96 -2.68 10.17
CA ALA A 3 8.24 -3.41 11.22
C ALA A 3 7.07 -4.15 10.60
N THR A 4 6.95 -5.42 10.95
CA THR A 4 5.85 -6.27 10.47
C THR A 4 5.12 -6.82 11.67
N LYS A 5 3.78 -6.67 11.69
CA LYS A 5 2.96 -7.15 12.78
C LYS A 5 1.78 -7.93 12.22
N LYS A 6 1.66 -9.19 12.60
CA LYS A 6 0.52 -10.02 12.26
C LYS A 6 -0.30 -10.27 13.52
N LEU A 7 -1.59 -10.00 13.47
CA LEU A 7 -2.50 -10.27 14.58
C LEU A 7 -2.85 -11.75 14.61
N PRO A 8 -2.75 -12.42 15.78
CA PRO A 8 -3.17 -13.82 15.90
C PRO A 8 -4.67 -13.97 15.68
N LYS A 9 -5.08 -15.08 15.08
CA LYS A 9 -6.51 -15.37 14.90
C LYS A 9 -7.27 -15.42 16.21
N THR A 10 -6.60 -15.77 17.30
CA THR A 10 -7.22 -15.81 18.63
C THR A 10 -7.64 -14.44 19.15
N GLN A 11 -7.06 -13.36 18.63
CA GLN A 11 -7.44 -11.97 18.93
C GLN A 11 -8.53 -11.45 18.01
N LEU A 12 -8.88 -12.23 16.97
CA LEU A 12 -9.92 -11.94 16.00
C LEU A 12 -11.01 -12.98 16.18
N GLN A 13 -12.22 -12.65 15.76
CA GLN A 13 -13.29 -13.64 15.76
C GLN A 13 -13.01 -14.71 14.70
N ASP A 14 -13.52 -15.91 14.92
CA ASP A 14 -13.39 -17.00 13.96
C ASP A 14 -13.96 -16.59 12.60
N GLY A 15 -13.23 -16.92 11.54
CA GLY A 15 -13.61 -16.59 10.18
C GLY A 15 -13.22 -15.20 9.72
N ILE A 16 -12.62 -14.40 10.60
CA ILE A 16 -12.09 -13.10 10.24
C ILE A 16 -10.73 -13.26 9.57
N ILE A 17 -10.46 -12.37 8.63
CA ILE A 17 -9.23 -12.30 7.85
C ILE A 17 -8.04 -11.96 8.75
N ASP A 18 -6.90 -12.56 8.48
CA ASP A 18 -5.63 -12.14 9.07
C ASP A 18 -5.25 -10.76 8.55
N VAL A 19 -4.77 -9.90 9.43
CA VAL A 19 -4.26 -8.57 9.08
C VAL A 19 -2.75 -8.55 9.28
N LEU A 20 -2.03 -8.20 8.24
CA LEU A 20 -0.58 -7.98 8.27
C LEU A 20 -0.30 -6.50 8.07
N GLN A 21 0.36 -5.87 9.04
CA GLN A 21 0.78 -4.48 8.90
C GLN A 21 2.26 -4.41 8.57
N VAL A 22 2.58 -3.66 7.53
CA VAL A 22 3.97 -3.43 7.08
C VAL A 22 4.27 -1.94 7.11
N THR A 23 5.24 -1.53 7.92
CA THR A 23 5.54 -0.12 8.15
C THR A 23 6.97 0.09 8.65
N PRO A 24 7.64 1.21 8.30
CA PRO A 24 7.26 2.12 7.23
C PRO A 24 7.71 1.61 5.87
N ILE A 25 7.01 2.00 4.83
CA ILE A 25 7.40 1.71 3.45
C ILE A 25 7.58 3.04 2.71
N THR A 26 8.66 3.16 1.97
CA THR A 26 8.93 4.35 1.16
C THR A 26 8.58 4.07 -0.30
N LEU A 27 7.65 4.86 -0.84
CA LEU A 27 7.31 4.83 -2.26
C LEU A 27 8.17 5.88 -2.95
N THR A 28 9.18 5.43 -3.68
CA THR A 28 10.15 6.34 -4.34
C THR A 28 9.55 6.96 -5.60
N THR A 29 10.02 8.14 -5.98
CA THR A 29 9.53 8.82 -7.18
C THR A 29 9.78 8.03 -8.45
N GLY A 30 10.88 7.28 -8.51
CA GLY A 30 11.23 6.49 -9.69
C GLY A 30 10.40 5.22 -9.88
N GLY A 31 9.61 4.84 -8.88
CA GLY A 31 8.78 3.63 -8.94
C GLY A 31 7.44 3.80 -9.62
N TRP A 32 7.07 5.02 -10.00
CA TRP A 32 5.78 5.31 -10.63
C TRP A 32 5.90 5.25 -12.15
N SER A 33 4.89 4.65 -12.80
CA SER A 33 4.80 4.55 -14.26
C SER A 33 3.42 4.99 -14.73
N LEU A 34 3.38 5.74 -15.82
CA LEU A 34 2.10 6.18 -16.40
C LEU A 34 1.50 5.05 -17.23
N VAL A 35 0.30 4.61 -16.85
CA VAL A 35 -0.43 3.53 -17.52
C VAL A 35 -1.89 3.96 -17.66
N SER A 36 -2.39 4.05 -18.89
CA SER A 36 -3.81 4.37 -19.17
C SER A 36 -4.32 5.62 -18.45
N GLY A 37 -3.48 6.66 -18.39
CA GLY A 37 -3.87 7.94 -17.79
C GLY A 37 -3.69 8.05 -16.29
N LEU A 38 -3.24 6.99 -15.61
CA LEU A 38 -2.93 7.00 -14.18
C LEU A 38 -1.48 6.59 -13.95
N TYR A 39 -0.86 7.16 -12.92
CA TYR A 39 0.44 6.69 -12.47
C TYR A 39 0.25 5.50 -11.53
N GLU A 40 1.03 4.45 -11.74
CA GLU A 40 0.99 3.21 -10.95
C GLU A 40 2.31 2.99 -10.24
N TYR A 41 2.24 2.56 -8.99
CA TYR A 41 3.38 2.06 -8.22
C TYR A 41 3.09 0.61 -7.84
N THR A 42 4.01 -0.30 -8.14
CA THR A 42 3.89 -1.71 -7.77
C THR A 42 4.74 -1.99 -6.53
N TYR A 43 4.09 -2.38 -5.45
CA TYR A 43 4.77 -2.84 -4.24
C TYR A 43 4.71 -4.36 -4.18
N SER A 44 5.87 -5.00 -4.05
CA SER A 44 5.99 -6.46 -4.00
C SER A 44 6.12 -6.95 -2.57
N ASN A 45 5.30 -7.92 -2.20
CA ASN A 45 5.34 -8.59 -0.91
C ASN A 45 4.70 -9.98 -1.05
N ALA A 46 5.44 -11.02 -0.66
CA ALA A 46 4.99 -12.41 -0.82
C ALA A 46 3.71 -12.73 -0.05
N ASN A 47 3.36 -11.93 0.96
CA ASN A 47 2.14 -12.13 1.75
C ASN A 47 0.89 -11.58 1.09
N ILE A 48 1.02 -10.86 -0.03
CA ILE A 48 -0.14 -10.37 -0.77
C ILE A 48 -0.64 -11.46 -1.69
N LEU A 49 -1.95 -11.74 -1.60
CA LEU A 49 -2.65 -12.70 -2.46
C LEU A 49 -3.49 -11.92 -3.46
N SER A 50 -3.90 -12.57 -4.55
CA SER A 50 -4.78 -11.94 -5.53
C SER A 50 -6.12 -11.50 -4.95
N THR A 51 -6.53 -12.11 -3.85
CA THR A 51 -7.78 -11.80 -3.12
C THR A 51 -7.57 -10.85 -1.94
N SER A 52 -6.33 -10.43 -1.67
CA SER A 52 -6.05 -9.53 -0.56
C SER A 52 -6.66 -8.16 -0.78
N ILE A 53 -7.10 -7.55 0.31
CA ILE A 53 -7.43 -6.13 0.35
C ILE A 53 -6.25 -5.43 1.01
N VAL A 54 -5.73 -4.40 0.36
CA VAL A 54 -4.56 -3.67 0.87
C VAL A 54 -4.94 -2.20 1.05
N ASP A 55 -4.88 -1.73 2.29
CA ASP A 55 -5.04 -0.32 2.61
C ASP A 55 -3.67 0.35 2.65
N VAL A 56 -3.58 1.54 2.07
CA VAL A 56 -2.38 2.37 2.07
C VAL A 56 -2.64 3.57 2.95
N ILE A 57 -1.91 3.66 4.05
CA ILE A 57 -2.08 4.74 5.02
C ILE A 57 -0.86 5.64 4.95
N PRO A 58 -0.99 6.88 4.43
CA PRO A 58 0.12 7.82 4.34
C PRO A 58 0.57 8.28 5.72
N ASP A 59 1.90 8.42 5.88
CA ASP A 59 2.45 9.08 7.06
C ASP A 59 2.22 10.59 6.97
N ASN A 60 1.95 11.23 8.10
CA ASN A 60 1.67 12.67 8.14
C ASN A 60 2.83 13.51 7.61
N SER A 61 4.07 13.04 7.73
CA SER A 61 5.24 13.77 7.25
C SER A 61 5.23 13.97 5.72
N THR A 62 4.52 13.13 4.97
CA THR A 62 4.47 13.20 3.51
C THR A 62 3.05 13.46 2.98
N ILE A 63 2.12 13.83 3.85
CA ILE A 63 0.70 13.98 3.46
C ILE A 63 0.49 15.06 2.39
N ALA A 64 1.27 16.12 2.40
CA ALA A 64 1.16 17.17 1.40
C ALA A 64 1.51 16.65 -0.01
N ILE A 65 2.49 15.75 -0.10
CA ILE A 65 2.89 15.12 -1.35
C ILE A 65 1.79 14.18 -1.83
N VAL A 66 1.17 13.44 -0.92
CA VAL A 66 0.06 12.53 -1.21
C VAL A 66 -1.13 13.30 -1.78
N LYS A 67 -1.48 14.43 -1.16
CA LYS A 67 -2.58 15.29 -1.64
C LYS A 67 -2.29 15.86 -3.02
N ALA A 68 -1.09 16.36 -3.25
CA ALA A 68 -0.71 16.94 -4.54
C ALA A 68 -0.70 15.89 -5.66
N ALA A 69 -0.30 14.67 -5.35
CA ALA A 69 -0.30 13.56 -6.30
C ALA A 69 -1.71 12.98 -6.51
N ASP A 70 -2.64 13.26 -5.62
CA ASP A 70 -3.98 12.71 -5.64
C ASP A 70 -3.94 11.17 -5.66
N ILE A 71 -3.34 10.61 -4.61
CA ILE A 71 -3.28 9.15 -4.45
C ILE A 71 -4.69 8.61 -4.27
N MET A 72 -5.03 7.63 -5.07
CA MET A 72 -6.36 7.04 -5.04
C MET A 72 -6.52 6.10 -3.85
N PRO A 73 -7.72 6.02 -3.24
CA PRO A 73 -7.95 5.09 -2.13
C PRO A 73 -7.99 3.63 -2.56
N SER A 74 -8.29 3.36 -3.83
CA SER A 74 -8.38 1.99 -4.32
C SER A 74 -7.01 1.46 -4.72
N THR A 75 -6.81 0.16 -4.51
CA THR A 75 -5.60 -0.56 -4.91
C THR A 75 -6.00 -1.81 -5.69
N SER A 76 -5.05 -2.39 -6.41
CA SER A 76 -5.27 -3.64 -7.15
C SER A 76 -4.26 -4.67 -6.68
N SER A 77 -4.75 -5.76 -6.09
CA SER A 77 -3.92 -6.86 -5.59
C SER A 77 -3.75 -7.94 -6.64
N ALA A 78 -2.55 -8.50 -6.66
CA ALA A 78 -2.21 -9.69 -7.44
C ALA A 78 -1.36 -10.60 -6.54
N ALA A 79 -1.12 -11.83 -6.97
CA ALA A 79 -0.26 -12.73 -6.20
C ALA A 79 1.14 -12.13 -6.07
N GLY A 80 1.52 -11.77 -4.86
CA GLY A 80 2.85 -11.23 -4.55
C GLY A 80 3.02 -9.73 -4.76
N SER A 81 1.98 -8.98 -5.10
CA SER A 81 2.11 -7.54 -5.30
C SER A 81 0.79 -6.78 -5.19
N VAL A 82 0.90 -5.47 -5.00
CA VAL A 82 -0.24 -4.56 -5.05
C VAL A 82 0.14 -3.32 -5.86
N LYS A 83 -0.79 -2.82 -6.65
CA LYS A 83 -0.64 -1.56 -7.39
C LYS A 83 -1.36 -0.44 -6.68
N ILE A 84 -0.70 0.70 -6.58
CA ILE A 84 -1.19 1.93 -6.01
C ILE A 84 -1.28 2.95 -7.14
N TYR A 85 -2.32 3.77 -7.14
CA TYR A 85 -2.61 4.69 -8.25
C TYR A 85 -2.57 6.13 -7.80
N ALA A 86 -2.11 7.01 -8.68
CA ALA A 86 -2.10 8.45 -8.48
C ALA A 86 -2.49 9.17 -9.77
N THR A 87 -3.21 10.28 -9.63
CA THR A 87 -3.57 11.11 -10.78
C THR A 87 -2.37 11.86 -11.32
N ASN A 88 -1.52 12.34 -10.42
CA ASN A 88 -0.31 13.10 -10.75
C ASN A 88 0.93 12.37 -10.25
N LEU A 89 2.06 12.56 -10.94
CA LEU A 89 3.33 12.02 -10.49
C LEU A 89 3.74 12.67 -9.17
N PRO A 90 4.00 11.88 -8.10
CA PRO A 90 4.51 12.45 -6.86
C PRO A 90 5.86 13.15 -7.06
N THR A 91 6.03 14.31 -6.44
CA THR A 91 7.25 15.13 -6.59
C THR A 91 8.37 14.73 -5.65
N ALA A 92 8.06 13.90 -4.65
CA ALA A 92 9.03 13.40 -3.68
C ALA A 92 8.57 12.03 -3.18
N SER A 93 9.44 11.34 -2.45
CA SER A 93 9.10 10.04 -1.86
C SER A 93 7.97 10.18 -0.85
N ILE A 94 7.11 9.16 -0.80
CA ILE A 94 5.98 9.07 0.12
C ILE A 94 6.24 7.95 1.10
N ILE A 95 5.98 8.20 2.38
CA ILE A 95 6.09 7.19 3.44
C ILE A 95 4.68 6.71 3.78
N VAL A 96 4.49 5.40 3.76
CA VAL A 96 3.18 4.78 3.99
C VAL A 96 3.28 3.57 4.90
N THR A 97 2.14 3.16 5.43
CA THR A 97 1.92 1.88 6.08
C THR A 97 0.93 1.10 5.24
N PHE A 98 1.22 -0.18 5.01
CA PHE A 98 0.27 -1.08 4.36
C PHE A 98 -0.40 -1.96 5.40
N ASN A 99 -1.72 -2.04 5.34
CA ASN A 99 -2.49 -3.07 6.03
C ASN A 99 -3.00 -4.06 5.00
N ILE A 100 -2.56 -5.31 5.11
CA ILE A 100 -2.89 -6.38 4.16
C ILE A 100 -3.89 -7.31 4.84
N TYR A 101 -5.08 -7.41 4.26
CA TYR A 101 -6.17 -8.24 4.76
C TYR A 101 -6.30 -9.48 3.86
N ASN A 102 -6.00 -10.64 4.42
CA ASN A 102 -6.04 -11.92 3.70
C ASN A 102 -7.23 -12.77 4.07
#